data_2ac56c0e0ec918f35116609525541fd1
#
_entry.id   2ac56c0e0ec918f35116609525541fd1
#
_cell.length_a   1.000
_cell.length_b   1.000
_cell.length_c   1.000
_cell.angle_alpha   90.00
_cell.angle_beta   90.00
_cell.angle_gamma   90.00
#
_symmetry.space_group_name_H-M   'P 1'
#
loop_
_entity.id
_entity.type
_entity.pdbx_description
1 polymer ?
#
loop_
_entity_poly.entity_id
_entity_poly.type
_entity_poly.pdbx_seq_one_letter_code
_entity_poly.pdbx_strand_id
1 'polypeptide(L)'
;VSNVYAYRDHVCGVGAVESTWGILYNRSLFARYGLDEPETYEDFLEICGFLQRRDITPIGVGGADLWHMEFWVNHFFRADVLAQDGDWLKKCAAGEVRWTDEAPARMMAHLGQLFENRYVNGDWITATDTSLSYKMAGEEIAMVYTGPWTAETVQKLNPDMELGWFYVPDENGTVRA
;
A
#
# COMPACT_ATOMS: atom_id res chain seq x y z
N VAL A 1 3.42 1.83 -25.79
CA VAL A 1 2.74 0.86 -24.91
C VAL A 1 1.31 0.75 -25.41
N SER A 2 0.87 -0.43 -25.80
CA SER A 2 -0.48 -0.65 -26.31
C SER A 2 -1.41 -0.89 -25.13
N ASN A 3 -2.29 0.06 -24.82
CA ASN A 3 -3.32 -0.03 -23.78
C ASN A 3 -4.53 -0.86 -24.28
N VAL A 4 -4.27 -1.90 -25.07
CA VAL A 4 -5.30 -2.78 -25.63
C VAL A 4 -5.30 -4.11 -24.89
N TYR A 5 -6.43 -4.46 -24.31
CA TYR A 5 -6.65 -5.73 -23.63
C TYR A 5 -7.36 -6.69 -24.58
N ALA A 6 -6.70 -7.81 -24.90
CA ALA A 6 -7.24 -8.80 -25.81
C ALA A 6 -7.35 -10.17 -25.11
N TYR A 7 -8.41 -10.91 -25.44
CA TYR A 7 -8.60 -12.31 -25.04
C TYR A 7 -9.05 -13.12 -26.25
N ARG A 8 -8.33 -14.21 -26.56
CA ARG A 8 -8.60 -15.09 -27.70
C ARG A 8 -8.82 -14.33 -29.02
N ASP A 9 -7.87 -13.45 -29.37
CA ASP A 9 -7.87 -12.58 -30.57
C ASP A 9 -9.00 -11.54 -30.64
N HIS A 10 -9.76 -11.35 -29.56
CA HIS A 10 -10.78 -10.31 -29.46
C HIS A 10 -10.29 -9.17 -28.57
N VAL A 11 -10.41 -7.92 -29.03
CA VAL A 11 -10.19 -6.74 -28.22
C VAL A 11 -11.34 -6.62 -27.22
N CYS A 12 -11.03 -6.76 -25.94
CA CYS A 12 -12.01 -6.73 -24.85
C CYS A 12 -12.07 -5.36 -24.16
N GLY A 13 -11.04 -4.54 -24.34
CA GLY A 13 -10.99 -3.21 -23.73
C GLY A 13 -9.80 -2.40 -24.23
N VAL A 14 -9.91 -1.09 -24.06
CA VAL A 14 -8.84 -0.12 -24.30
C VAL A 14 -8.66 0.70 -23.04
N GLY A 15 -7.44 0.76 -22.51
CA GLY A 15 -7.11 1.58 -21.36
C GLY A 15 -7.18 3.07 -21.72
N ALA A 16 -8.02 3.81 -21.04
CA ALA A 16 -8.19 5.24 -21.25
C ALA A 16 -7.36 6.09 -20.26
N VAL A 17 -7.03 5.52 -19.11
CA VAL A 17 -6.26 6.18 -18.04
C VAL A 17 -5.29 5.17 -17.45
N GLU A 18 -4.08 5.60 -17.17
CA GLU A 18 -3.13 4.90 -16.31
C GLU A 18 -3.11 5.59 -14.95
N SER A 19 -3.18 4.82 -13.88
CA SER A 19 -3.05 5.29 -12.51
C SER A 19 -2.04 4.42 -11.78
N THR A 20 -1.32 5.02 -10.85
CA THR A 20 -0.37 4.31 -10.00
C THR A 20 -0.83 4.37 -8.55
N TRP A 21 -0.41 3.38 -7.75
CA TRP A 21 -0.71 3.28 -6.32
C TRP A 21 0.60 3.23 -5.54
N GLY A 22 0.58 3.83 -4.39
CA GLY A 22 1.74 3.87 -3.50
C GLY A 22 1.37 4.46 -2.16
N ILE A 23 2.36 4.78 -1.37
CA ILE A 23 2.18 5.44 -0.09
C ILE A 23 2.15 6.95 -0.30
N LEU A 24 0.99 7.53 -0.07
CA LEU A 24 0.86 8.96 0.18
C LEU A 24 1.22 9.21 1.64
N TYR A 25 2.13 10.17 1.92
CA TYR A 25 2.54 10.48 3.28
C TYR A 25 2.56 11.98 3.56
N ASN A 26 2.43 12.32 4.83
CA ASN A 26 2.58 13.69 5.33
C ASN A 26 4.07 14.06 5.39
N ARG A 27 4.54 14.75 4.34
CA ARG A 27 5.94 15.20 4.23
C ARG A 27 6.32 16.20 5.33
N SER A 28 5.39 17.09 5.72
CA SER A 28 5.61 18.04 6.80
C SER A 28 5.88 17.32 8.13
N LEU A 29 5.16 16.22 8.38
CA LEU A 29 5.37 15.38 9.58
C LEU A 29 6.72 14.66 9.51
N PHE A 30 7.08 14.08 8.37
CA PHE A 30 8.38 13.44 8.17
C PHE A 30 9.52 14.43 8.40
N ALA A 31 9.46 15.62 7.80
CA ALA A 31 10.46 16.67 7.99
C ALA A 31 10.56 17.12 9.46
N ARG A 32 9.42 17.23 10.17
CA ARG A 32 9.36 17.59 11.61
C ARG A 32 10.16 16.63 12.49
N TYR A 33 10.19 15.35 12.12
CA TYR A 33 10.86 14.29 12.87
C TYR A 33 12.19 13.82 12.26
N GLY A 34 12.63 14.42 11.15
CA GLY A 34 13.87 14.03 10.47
C GLY A 34 13.81 12.62 9.88
N LEU A 35 12.62 12.24 9.37
CA LEU A 35 12.41 10.97 8.69
C LEU A 35 12.61 11.15 7.18
N ASP A 36 13.31 10.21 6.57
CA ASP A 36 13.44 10.08 5.12
C ASP A 36 12.49 9.00 4.57
N GLU A 37 12.31 8.95 3.26
CA GLU A 37 11.59 7.87 2.61
C GLU A 37 12.35 6.54 2.80
N PRO A 38 11.66 5.41 3.05
CA PRO A 38 12.34 4.15 3.33
C PRO A 38 13.03 3.59 2.08
N GLU A 39 14.24 3.09 2.23
CA GLU A 39 14.99 2.43 1.17
C GLU A 39 14.75 0.91 1.15
N THR A 40 14.36 0.33 2.31
CA THR A 40 14.03 -1.09 2.48
C THR A 40 12.70 -1.26 3.22
N TYR A 41 12.16 -2.48 3.19
CA TYR A 41 10.97 -2.81 3.98
C TYR A 41 11.25 -2.70 5.49
N GLU A 42 12.47 -3.01 5.93
CA GLU A 42 12.88 -2.85 7.34
C GLU A 42 12.84 -1.37 7.75
N ASP A 43 13.39 -0.45 6.93
CA ASP A 43 13.29 0.99 7.18
C ASP A 43 11.84 1.46 7.29
N PHE A 44 10.96 0.93 6.42
CA PHE A 44 9.53 1.23 6.50
C PHE A 44 8.92 0.81 7.84
N LEU A 45 9.26 -0.38 8.34
CA LEU A 45 8.80 -0.84 9.67
C LEU A 45 9.40 -0.02 10.81
N GLU A 46 10.67 0.40 10.69
CA GLU A 46 11.31 1.30 11.68
C GLU A 46 10.60 2.65 11.76
N ILE A 47 10.23 3.24 10.61
CA ILE A 47 9.44 4.46 10.54
C ILE A 47 8.06 4.25 11.23
N CYS A 48 7.38 3.15 10.94
CA CYS A 48 6.12 2.81 11.59
C CYS A 48 6.27 2.72 13.11
N GLY A 49 7.27 2.00 13.59
CA GLY A 49 7.56 1.88 15.02
C GLY A 49 7.96 3.22 15.67
N PHE A 50 8.69 4.06 14.95
CA PHE A 50 9.06 5.40 15.43
C PHE A 50 7.83 6.30 15.63
N LEU A 51 6.93 6.32 14.66
CA LEU A 51 5.69 7.11 14.72
C LEU A 51 4.76 6.61 15.82
N GLN A 52 4.56 5.28 15.92
CA GLN A 52 3.73 4.66 16.94
C GLN A 52 4.17 5.01 18.37
N ARG A 53 5.48 5.03 18.65
CA ARG A 53 6.02 5.44 19.97
C ARG A 53 5.76 6.92 20.32
N ARG A 54 5.20 7.68 19.37
CA ARG A 54 4.81 9.10 19.52
C ARG A 54 3.31 9.32 19.45
N ASP A 55 2.55 8.24 19.60
CA ASP A 55 1.10 8.24 19.52
C ASP A 55 0.55 8.72 18.15
N ILE A 56 1.36 8.59 17.09
CA ILE A 56 0.96 8.87 15.71
C ILE A 56 0.65 7.54 15.04
N THR A 57 -0.54 7.39 14.51
CA THR A 57 -0.90 6.20 13.73
C THR A 57 -0.07 6.16 12.44
N PRO A 58 0.80 5.15 12.24
CA PRO A 58 1.66 5.12 11.06
C PRO A 58 0.90 5.02 9.74
N ILE A 59 -0.07 4.09 9.66
CA ILE A 59 -0.71 3.69 8.41
C ILE A 59 -2.23 3.78 8.53
N GLY A 60 -2.86 4.48 7.61
CA GLY A 60 -4.31 4.45 7.41
C GLY A 60 -4.73 3.27 6.53
N VAL A 61 -5.67 2.45 7.04
CA VAL A 61 -6.27 1.34 6.32
C VAL A 61 -7.79 1.48 6.35
N GLY A 62 -8.42 1.45 5.18
CA GLY A 62 -9.87 1.58 4.99
C GLY A 62 -10.53 0.23 4.71
N GLY A 63 -10.68 -0.61 5.74
CA GLY A 63 -11.20 -1.97 5.60
C GLY A 63 -12.69 -2.07 5.27
N ALA A 64 -13.47 -1.00 5.45
CA ALA A 64 -14.85 -0.95 4.99
C ALA A 64 -14.94 -0.94 3.45
N ASP A 65 -13.90 -0.42 2.78
CA ASP A 65 -13.77 -0.43 1.34
C ASP A 65 -12.86 -1.60 0.93
N LEU A 66 -13.43 -2.74 0.53
CA LEU A 66 -12.68 -3.95 0.20
C LEU A 66 -11.56 -3.70 -0.82
N TRP A 67 -11.80 -2.83 -1.80
CA TRP A 67 -10.80 -2.44 -2.80
C TRP A 67 -9.58 -1.74 -2.20
N HIS A 68 -9.75 -1.03 -1.07
CA HIS A 68 -8.64 -0.36 -0.39
C HIS A 68 -7.69 -1.36 0.29
N MET A 69 -8.23 -2.46 0.85
CA MET A 69 -7.42 -3.55 1.40
C MET A 69 -6.60 -4.27 0.31
N GLU A 70 -7.09 -4.29 -0.93
CA GLU A 70 -6.39 -4.94 -2.03
C GLU A 70 -5.02 -4.32 -2.32
N PHE A 71 -4.80 -3.05 -2.01
CA PHE A 71 -3.49 -2.42 -2.23
C PHE A 71 -2.40 -3.13 -1.45
N TRP A 72 -2.61 -3.40 -0.17
CA TRP A 72 -1.65 -4.12 0.67
C TRP A 72 -1.52 -5.59 0.28
N VAL A 73 -2.63 -6.24 -0.01
CA VAL A 73 -2.64 -7.64 -0.48
C VAL A 73 -1.86 -7.75 -1.79
N ASN A 74 -2.12 -6.87 -2.75
CA ASN A 74 -1.42 -6.86 -4.04
C ASN A 74 0.05 -6.51 -3.90
N HIS A 75 0.40 -5.57 -3.01
CA HIS A 75 1.79 -5.23 -2.74
C HIS A 75 2.58 -6.46 -2.29
N PHE A 76 2.15 -7.12 -1.23
CA PHE A 76 2.85 -8.31 -0.72
C PHE A 76 2.77 -9.51 -1.66
N PHE A 77 1.67 -9.66 -2.40
CA PHE A 77 1.58 -10.70 -3.42
C PHE A 77 2.63 -10.49 -4.53
N ARG A 78 2.85 -9.28 -4.96
CA ARG A 78 3.88 -8.95 -5.95
C ARG A 78 5.29 -9.10 -5.37
N ALA A 79 5.53 -8.66 -4.14
CA ALA A 79 6.83 -8.70 -3.50
C ALA A 79 7.24 -10.15 -3.11
N ASP A 80 6.34 -10.91 -2.51
CA ASP A 80 6.65 -12.21 -1.92
C ASP A 80 6.41 -13.39 -2.84
N VAL A 81 5.43 -13.28 -3.77
CA VAL A 81 5.01 -14.40 -4.61
C VAL A 81 5.46 -14.20 -6.05
N LEU A 82 4.97 -13.15 -6.72
CA LEU A 82 5.25 -12.94 -8.14
C LEU A 82 6.69 -12.57 -8.44
N ALA A 83 7.39 -11.96 -7.49
CA ALA A 83 8.82 -11.66 -7.62
C ALA A 83 9.68 -12.93 -7.74
N GLN A 84 9.24 -14.04 -7.15
CA GLN A 84 9.93 -15.32 -7.20
C GLN A 84 9.47 -16.17 -8.40
N ASP A 85 8.20 -16.08 -8.75
CA ASP A 85 7.59 -16.85 -9.84
C ASP A 85 6.47 -16.03 -10.51
N GLY A 86 6.80 -15.36 -11.62
CA GLY A 86 5.84 -14.57 -12.39
C GLY A 86 4.69 -15.36 -12.99
N ASP A 87 4.82 -16.69 -13.13
CA ASP A 87 3.77 -17.59 -13.62
C ASP A 87 2.97 -18.27 -12.49
N TRP A 88 3.17 -17.85 -11.23
CA TRP A 88 2.57 -18.47 -10.06
C TRP A 88 1.05 -18.67 -10.19
N LEU A 89 0.32 -17.65 -10.67
CA LEU A 89 -1.14 -17.75 -10.85
C LEU A 89 -1.54 -18.83 -11.88
N LYS A 90 -0.76 -18.99 -12.96
CA LYS A 90 -1.00 -20.03 -13.95
C LYS A 90 -0.75 -21.42 -13.35
N LYS A 91 0.33 -21.57 -12.59
CA LYS A 91 0.67 -22.80 -11.88
C LYS A 91 -0.36 -23.14 -10.81
N CYS A 92 -0.86 -22.11 -10.09
CA CYS A 92 -1.93 -22.28 -9.12
C CYS A 92 -3.22 -22.79 -9.79
N ALA A 93 -3.59 -22.19 -10.92
CA ALA A 93 -4.74 -22.65 -11.71
C ALA A 93 -4.58 -24.08 -12.26
N ALA A 94 -3.35 -24.51 -12.52
CA ALA A 94 -3.01 -25.89 -12.93
C ALA A 94 -2.92 -26.87 -11.74
N GLY A 95 -2.98 -26.38 -10.50
CA GLY A 95 -2.83 -27.21 -9.28
C GLY A 95 -1.39 -27.59 -8.94
N GLU A 96 -0.41 -26.93 -9.56
CA GLU A 96 1.03 -27.19 -9.36
C GLU A 96 1.58 -26.52 -8.09
N VAL A 97 0.99 -25.40 -7.68
CA VAL A 97 1.31 -24.65 -6.46
C VAL A 97 0.02 -24.34 -5.69
N ARG A 98 0.14 -23.99 -4.41
CA ARG A 98 -0.99 -23.78 -3.51
C ARG A 98 -0.84 -22.50 -2.70
N TRP A 99 -1.95 -21.92 -2.29
CA TRP A 99 -1.99 -20.77 -1.36
C TRP A 99 -1.43 -21.09 0.04
N THR A 100 -1.20 -22.35 0.35
CA THR A 100 -0.57 -22.83 1.60
C THR A 100 0.93 -23.01 1.50
N ASP A 101 1.53 -22.77 0.32
CA ASP A 101 2.97 -22.88 0.12
C ASP A 101 3.72 -21.70 0.78
N GLU A 102 5.04 -21.80 0.87
CA GLU A 102 5.87 -20.85 1.62
C GLU A 102 5.72 -19.38 1.18
N ALA A 103 5.68 -19.12 -0.13
CA ALA A 103 5.62 -17.74 -0.64
C ALA A 103 4.31 -17.04 -0.27
N PRO A 104 3.10 -17.62 -0.47
CA PRO A 104 1.85 -17.03 0.04
C PRO A 104 1.79 -16.96 1.58
N ALA A 105 2.39 -17.92 2.29
CA ALA A 105 2.44 -17.87 3.75
C ALA A 105 3.28 -16.68 4.23
N ARG A 106 4.41 -16.39 3.59
CA ARG A 106 5.24 -15.20 3.86
C ARG A 106 4.49 -13.91 3.57
N MET A 107 3.81 -13.82 2.42
CA MET A 107 2.92 -12.71 2.08
C MET A 107 1.93 -12.40 3.21
N MET A 108 1.26 -13.44 3.72
CA MET A 108 0.30 -13.27 4.82
C MET A 108 0.97 -12.88 6.14
N ALA A 109 2.20 -13.34 6.39
CA ALA A 109 2.97 -12.94 7.56
C ALA A 109 3.33 -11.45 7.51
N HIS A 110 3.81 -10.94 6.37
CA HIS A 110 4.11 -9.51 6.19
C HIS A 110 2.85 -8.66 6.33
N LEU A 111 1.74 -9.06 5.70
CA LEU A 111 0.47 -8.36 5.86
C LEU A 111 0.03 -8.37 7.34
N GLY A 112 0.07 -9.54 7.99
CA GLY A 112 -0.32 -9.71 9.39
C GLY A 112 0.52 -8.85 10.34
N GLN A 113 1.83 -8.72 10.07
CA GLN A 113 2.76 -7.94 10.88
C GLN A 113 2.33 -6.48 11.07
N LEU A 114 1.74 -5.85 10.03
CA LEU A 114 1.25 -4.47 10.13
C LEU A 114 0.13 -4.33 11.16
N PHE A 115 -0.74 -5.32 11.26
CA PHE A 115 -1.88 -5.35 12.20
C PHE A 115 -1.45 -5.82 13.60
N GLU A 116 -0.63 -6.85 13.70
CA GLU A 116 -0.12 -7.39 14.96
C GLU A 116 0.72 -6.37 15.71
N ASN A 117 1.55 -5.61 14.99
CA ASN A 117 2.34 -4.51 15.54
C ASN A 117 1.51 -3.24 15.79
N ARG A 118 0.22 -3.25 15.44
CA ARG A 118 -0.69 -2.09 15.59
C ARG A 118 -0.20 -0.84 14.85
N TYR A 119 0.38 -1.02 13.66
CA TYR A 119 0.80 0.09 12.82
C TYR A 119 -0.37 0.73 12.05
N VAL A 120 -1.54 0.08 12.04
CA VAL A 120 -2.76 0.55 11.37
C VAL A 120 -3.71 1.25 12.35
N ASN A 121 -4.59 2.09 11.84
CA ASN A 121 -5.62 2.77 12.63
C ASN A 121 -6.53 1.75 13.35
N GLY A 122 -6.92 2.05 14.59
CA GLY A 122 -7.71 1.12 15.41
C GLY A 122 -9.11 0.82 14.88
N ASP A 123 -9.66 1.71 14.06
CA ASP A 123 -10.98 1.59 13.41
C ASP A 123 -10.89 1.07 11.97
N TRP A 124 -9.80 0.42 11.57
CA TRP A 124 -9.54 0.01 10.20
C TRP A 124 -10.68 -0.80 9.56
N ILE A 125 -11.43 -1.61 10.35
CA ILE A 125 -12.55 -2.42 9.85
C ILE A 125 -13.69 -1.55 9.32
N THR A 126 -13.92 -0.38 9.94
CA THR A 126 -15.04 0.51 9.64
C THR A 126 -14.62 1.77 8.90
N ALA A 127 -13.32 2.03 8.82
CA ALA A 127 -12.78 3.17 8.10
C ALA A 127 -12.95 2.99 6.58
N THR A 128 -13.25 4.08 5.90
CA THR A 128 -13.35 4.17 4.44
C THR A 128 -12.19 4.97 3.87
N ASP A 129 -11.89 4.85 2.58
CA ASP A 129 -10.90 5.68 1.88
C ASP A 129 -11.18 7.19 2.11
N THR A 130 -12.44 7.58 2.03
CA THR A 130 -12.84 8.97 2.32
C THR A 130 -12.48 9.37 3.75
N SER A 131 -12.76 8.52 4.74
CA SER A 131 -12.45 8.84 6.15
C SER A 131 -10.95 8.95 6.39
N LEU A 132 -10.13 8.18 5.68
CA LEU A 132 -8.68 8.27 5.76
C LEU A 132 -8.15 9.62 5.24
N SER A 133 -8.77 10.19 4.21
CA SER A 133 -8.42 11.54 3.73
C SER A 133 -8.62 12.60 4.84
N TYR A 134 -9.72 12.51 5.60
CA TYR A 134 -9.94 13.41 6.75
C TYR A 134 -8.94 13.18 7.87
N LYS A 135 -8.66 11.92 8.21
CA LYS A 135 -7.66 11.57 9.24
C LYS A 135 -6.26 12.06 8.87
N MET A 136 -5.87 11.93 7.60
CA MET A 136 -4.58 12.44 7.12
C MET A 136 -4.54 13.96 7.19
N ALA A 137 -5.58 14.66 6.71
CA ALA A 137 -5.66 16.10 6.77
C ALA A 137 -5.63 16.65 8.22
N GLY A 138 -6.14 15.87 9.18
CA GLY A 138 -6.11 16.13 10.63
C GLY A 138 -4.82 15.66 11.33
N GLU A 139 -3.83 15.16 10.61
CA GLU A 139 -2.57 14.61 11.16
C GLU A 139 -2.76 13.39 12.11
N GLU A 140 -3.90 12.71 12.06
CA GLU A 140 -4.16 11.51 12.87
C GLU A 140 -3.41 10.28 12.35
N ILE A 141 -3.16 10.22 11.04
CA ILE A 141 -2.39 9.17 10.36
C ILE A 141 -1.27 9.80 9.53
N ALA A 142 -0.13 9.12 9.47
CA ALA A 142 1.04 9.62 8.77
C ALA A 142 1.07 9.22 7.29
N MET A 143 0.60 8.02 6.96
CA MET A 143 0.71 7.39 5.64
C MET A 143 -0.59 6.68 5.25
N VAL A 144 -0.87 6.61 3.95
CA VAL A 144 -1.99 5.82 3.37
C VAL A 144 -1.52 5.17 2.07
N TYR A 145 -1.74 3.87 1.91
CA TYR A 145 -1.55 3.22 0.62
C TYR A 145 -2.78 3.50 -0.25
N THR A 146 -2.62 4.29 -1.29
CA THR A 146 -3.75 4.81 -2.08
C THR A 146 -3.34 5.23 -3.48
N GLY A 147 -4.27 5.84 -4.22
CA GLY A 147 -4.03 6.51 -5.50
C GLY A 147 -4.05 8.05 -5.37
N PRO A 148 -3.87 8.77 -6.49
CA PRO A 148 -3.72 10.24 -6.48
C PRO A 148 -4.96 11.00 -6.01
N TRP A 149 -6.14 10.40 -6.02
CA TRP A 149 -7.41 11.03 -5.58
C TRP A 149 -7.41 11.44 -4.10
N THR A 150 -6.72 10.68 -3.24
CA THR A 150 -6.61 10.99 -1.81
C THR A 150 -5.82 12.27 -1.59
N ALA A 151 -4.72 12.48 -2.33
CA ALA A 151 -3.91 13.69 -2.25
C ALA A 151 -4.74 14.95 -2.58
N GLU A 152 -5.57 14.90 -3.62
CA GLU A 152 -6.45 16.01 -3.98
C GLU A 152 -7.44 16.34 -2.84
N THR A 153 -8.01 15.30 -2.22
CA THR A 153 -8.94 15.48 -1.11
C THR A 153 -8.24 16.06 0.12
N VAL A 154 -7.07 15.53 0.49
CA VAL A 154 -6.29 16.02 1.64
C VAL A 154 -5.89 17.49 1.43
N GLN A 155 -5.40 17.86 0.25
CA GLN A 155 -5.02 19.25 -0.03
C GLN A 155 -6.18 20.23 -0.02
N LYS A 156 -7.40 19.80 -0.36
CA LYS A 156 -8.60 20.64 -0.20
C LYS A 156 -8.95 20.86 1.26
N LEU A 157 -8.72 19.87 2.12
CA LEU A 157 -9.02 19.94 3.56
C LEU A 157 -7.92 20.67 4.34
N ASN A 158 -6.68 20.49 3.97
CA ASN A 158 -5.50 21.08 4.59
C ASN A 158 -4.51 21.56 3.51
N PRO A 159 -4.70 22.79 2.96
CA PRO A 159 -3.87 23.31 1.88
C PRO A 159 -2.40 23.51 2.26
N ASP A 160 -2.09 23.66 3.55
CA ASP A 160 -0.73 23.92 4.04
C ASP A 160 0.07 22.61 4.26
N MET A 161 -0.58 21.44 4.17
CA MET A 161 0.08 20.15 4.33
C MET A 161 0.90 19.81 3.08
N GLU A 162 2.19 19.64 3.27
CA GLU A 162 3.05 19.07 2.22
C GLU A 162 2.90 17.56 2.18
N LEU A 163 2.54 17.05 1.01
CA LEU A 163 2.41 15.62 0.75
C LEU A 163 3.61 15.11 -0.05
N GLY A 164 4.01 13.90 0.24
CA GLY A 164 5.00 13.15 -0.53
C GLY A 164 4.43 11.82 -0.97
N TRP A 165 5.19 11.12 -1.81
CA TRP A 165 4.79 9.85 -2.40
C TRP A 165 5.98 8.92 -2.55
N PHE A 166 5.87 7.69 -2.04
CA PHE A 166 6.85 6.64 -2.28
C PHE A 166 6.18 5.30 -2.51
N TYR A 167 6.94 4.35 -3.04
CA TYR A 167 6.53 2.96 -3.14
C TYR A 167 7.20 2.17 -2.02
N VAL A 168 6.44 1.31 -1.35
CA VAL A 168 7.03 0.42 -0.32
C VAL A 168 8.05 -0.49 -0.99
N PRO A 169 9.33 -0.42 -0.60
CA PRO A 169 10.35 -1.31 -1.13
C PRO A 169 10.20 -2.73 -0.55
N ASP A 170 10.74 -3.71 -1.25
CA ASP A 170 10.91 -5.05 -0.69
C ASP A 170 12.13 -5.13 0.26
N GLU A 171 12.40 -6.31 0.82
CA GLU A 171 13.53 -6.54 1.73
C GLU A 171 14.90 -6.19 1.11
N ASN A 172 15.01 -6.18 -0.21
CA ASN A 172 16.23 -5.87 -0.95
C ASN A 172 16.27 -4.43 -1.48
N GLY A 173 15.33 -3.58 -1.09
CA GLY A 173 15.20 -2.23 -1.58
C GLY A 173 14.63 -2.13 -3.01
N THR A 174 14.06 -3.20 -3.54
CA THR A 174 13.48 -3.18 -4.87
C THR A 174 12.04 -2.66 -4.80
N VAL A 175 11.77 -1.64 -5.58
CA VAL A 175 10.42 -1.10 -5.76
C VAL A 175 9.71 -1.84 -6.90
N ARG A 176 8.52 -2.36 -6.62
CA ARG A 176 7.69 -3.07 -7.59
C ARG A 176 6.36 -2.34 -7.76
N ALA A 177 6.40 -1.28 -8.55
CA ALA A 177 5.22 -0.48 -8.90
C ALA A 177 4.28 -1.19 -9.90
#